data_72c8f6ff494c51a7213ac8e1e09affb2
#
_entry.id   72c8f6ff494c51a7213ac8e1e09affb2
#
_cell.length_a   1.000
_cell.length_b   1.000
_cell.length_c   1.000
_cell.angle_alpha   90.00
_cell.angle_beta   90.00
_cell.angle_gamma   90.00
#
_symmetry.space_group_name_H-M   'P 1'
#
loop_
_entity.id
_entity.type
_entity.pdbx_description
1 polymer ?
#
loop_
_entity_poly.entity_id
_entity_poly.type
_entity_poly.pdbx_seq_one_letter_code
_entity_poly.pdbx_strand_id
1 'polypeptide(L)'
;VRIHDARLVNKADFDRVFADNQRARTDYVLVMVRPNQVGYPRLGMVIAKRLLVRAVDRNRVKRCVRESFRQVLPELPACDFVVRLIAKPVPGEEARDLPRTFKRAGLRAMAKWPTAPAGETAPEFSTN
;
A
#
# COMPACT_ATOMS: atom_id res chain seq x y z
N VAL A 1 13.23 -8.00 -3.61
CA VAL A 1 13.04 -6.90 -2.64
C VAL A 1 12.62 -7.48 -1.31
N ARG A 2 13.32 -7.13 -0.25
CA ARG A 2 12.91 -7.53 1.09
C ARG A 2 11.77 -6.63 1.58
N ILE A 3 10.94 -7.18 2.47
CA ILE A 3 9.79 -6.42 2.95
C ILE A 3 10.19 -5.12 3.67
N HIS A 4 11.29 -5.13 4.41
CA HIS A 4 11.70 -3.91 5.10
C HIS A 4 12.25 -2.83 4.15
N ASP A 5 12.79 -3.25 3.01
CA ASP A 5 13.22 -2.30 1.96
C ASP A 5 12.02 -1.69 1.25
N ALA A 6 10.88 -2.37 1.32
CA ALA A 6 9.63 -1.91 0.70
C ALA A 6 8.78 -1.10 1.67
N ARG A 7 9.36 -0.63 2.78
CA ARG A 7 8.61 0.13 3.77
C ARG A 7 8.66 1.62 3.48
N LEU A 8 7.50 2.24 3.54
CA LEU A 8 7.35 3.68 3.35
C LEU A 8 7.45 4.34 4.73
N VAL A 9 8.46 5.17 4.96
CA VAL A 9 8.69 5.78 6.26
C VAL A 9 8.79 7.30 6.22
N ASN A 10 9.03 7.86 5.04
CA ASN A 10 9.29 9.28 4.87
C ASN A 10 7.97 10.05 4.81
N LYS A 11 7.84 11.11 5.63
CA LYS A 11 6.63 11.91 5.65
C LYS A 11 6.28 12.50 4.28
N ALA A 12 7.28 12.94 3.53
CA ALA A 12 7.06 13.51 2.20
C ALA A 12 6.43 12.50 1.25
N ASP A 13 6.82 11.22 1.36
CA ASP A 13 6.26 10.17 0.53
C ASP A 13 4.80 9.88 0.90
N PHE A 14 4.47 9.89 2.20
CA PHE A 14 3.08 9.78 2.65
C PHE A 14 2.24 10.94 2.13
N ASP A 15 2.76 12.16 2.27
CA ASP A 15 2.05 13.36 1.84
C ASP A 15 1.75 13.32 0.34
N ARG A 16 2.68 12.82 -0.45
CA ARG A 16 2.50 12.71 -1.90
C ARG A 16 1.34 11.76 -2.23
N VAL A 17 1.27 10.63 -1.55
CA VAL A 17 0.17 9.69 -1.75
C VAL A 17 -1.16 10.29 -1.29
N PHE A 18 -1.17 10.98 -0.14
CA PHE A 18 -2.41 11.61 0.33
C PHE A 18 -2.90 12.70 -0.62
N ALA A 19 -1.98 13.42 -1.27
CA ALA A 19 -2.33 14.53 -2.15
C ALA A 19 -3.03 14.08 -3.43
N ASP A 20 -2.61 12.93 -3.99
CA ASP A 20 -3.17 12.44 -5.26
C ASP A 20 -2.96 10.94 -5.32
N ASN A 21 -4.05 10.20 -5.42
CA ASN A 21 -3.98 8.74 -5.37
C ASN A 21 -5.18 8.09 -6.05
N GLN A 22 -5.04 6.82 -6.34
CA GLN A 22 -6.16 5.94 -6.63
C GLN A 22 -6.45 5.10 -5.41
N ARG A 23 -7.64 4.56 -5.29
CA ARG A 23 -8.10 3.88 -4.08
C ARG A 23 -8.78 2.56 -4.37
N ALA A 24 -8.65 1.65 -3.42
CA ALA A 24 -9.47 0.45 -3.31
C ALA A 24 -9.65 0.18 -1.82
N ARG A 25 -10.69 -0.53 -1.44
CA ARG A 25 -10.95 -0.71 -0.02
C ARG A 25 -11.53 -2.08 0.29
N THR A 26 -11.33 -2.50 1.54
CA THR A 26 -12.09 -3.57 2.17
C THR A 26 -13.07 -2.94 3.16
N ASP A 27 -13.77 -3.77 3.95
CA ASP A 27 -14.64 -3.25 5.00
C ASP A 27 -13.88 -2.49 6.07
N TYR A 28 -12.59 -2.77 6.26
CA TYR A 28 -11.82 -2.25 7.39
C TYR A 28 -10.71 -1.27 6.98
N VAL A 29 -10.21 -1.36 5.76
CA VAL A 29 -9.06 -0.53 5.35
C VAL A 29 -9.30 0.12 4.00
N LEU A 30 -8.68 1.29 3.84
CA LEU A 30 -8.59 1.99 2.58
C LEU A 30 -7.17 1.89 2.09
N VAL A 31 -6.97 1.41 0.86
CA VAL A 31 -5.66 1.34 0.24
C VAL A 31 -5.56 2.49 -0.77
N MET A 32 -4.63 3.39 -0.51
CA MET A 32 -4.32 4.50 -1.42
C MET A 32 -3.02 4.19 -2.13
N VAL A 33 -2.94 4.51 -3.41
CA VAL A 33 -1.79 4.12 -4.22
C VAL A 33 -1.42 5.23 -5.20
N ARG A 34 -0.11 5.42 -5.36
CA ARG A 34 0.45 6.37 -6.31
C ARG A 34 1.79 5.86 -6.81
N PRO A 35 2.13 6.02 -8.11
CA PRO A 35 3.43 5.60 -8.60
C PRO A 35 4.58 6.29 -7.87
N ASN A 36 5.67 5.56 -7.69
CA ASN A 36 6.89 6.10 -7.10
C ASN A 36 8.03 6.08 -8.12
N GLN A 37 9.20 6.54 -7.68
CA GLN A 37 10.38 6.61 -8.55
C GLN A 37 11.49 5.66 -8.10
N VAL A 38 11.18 4.75 -7.18
CA VAL A 38 12.22 3.87 -6.63
C VAL A 38 12.29 2.52 -7.33
N GLY A 39 11.31 2.21 -8.19
CA GLY A 39 11.36 1.03 -9.02
C GLY A 39 10.82 -0.25 -8.37
N TYR A 40 10.20 -0.15 -7.20
CA TYR A 40 9.58 -1.29 -6.53
C TYR A 40 8.44 -0.80 -5.63
N PRO A 41 7.45 -1.68 -5.34
CA PRO A 41 6.34 -1.28 -4.48
C PRO A 41 6.78 -1.08 -3.04
N ARG A 42 6.23 -0.05 -2.40
CA ARG A 42 6.49 0.24 -0.99
C ARG A 42 5.16 0.31 -0.24
N LEU A 43 5.20 0.00 1.06
CA LEU A 43 4.01 -0.05 1.93
C LEU A 43 4.15 0.90 3.10
N GLY A 44 3.15 1.75 3.29
CA GLY A 44 3.00 2.57 4.48
C GLY A 44 1.67 2.27 5.15
N MET A 45 1.58 2.51 6.45
CA MET A 45 0.37 2.22 7.22
C MET A 45 0.03 3.37 8.16
N VAL A 46 -1.27 3.67 8.25
CA VAL A 46 -1.80 4.65 9.21
C VAL A 46 -2.90 3.97 10.00
N ILE A 47 -2.61 3.64 11.26
CA ILE A 47 -3.54 2.94 12.15
C ILE A 47 -3.87 3.87 13.32
N ALA A 48 -5.03 4.52 13.25
CA ALA A 48 -5.42 5.50 14.26
C ALA A 48 -5.75 4.83 15.60
N LYS A 49 -5.24 5.43 16.69
CA LYS A 49 -5.48 4.92 18.04
C LYS A 49 -6.95 4.93 18.41
N ARG A 50 -7.73 5.85 17.87
CA ARG A 50 -9.16 5.95 18.20
C ARG A 50 -9.95 4.73 17.76
N LEU A 51 -9.46 4.03 16.74
CA LEU A 51 -10.14 2.82 16.25
C LEU A 51 -9.65 1.57 16.95
N LEU A 52 -8.37 1.53 17.34
CA LEU A 52 -7.80 0.40 18.07
C LEU A 52 -6.92 0.98 19.17
N VAL A 53 -7.48 1.05 20.38
CA VAL A 53 -6.83 1.72 21.50
C VAL A 53 -5.59 0.96 21.98
N ARG A 54 -5.66 -0.38 22.00
CA ARG A 54 -4.57 -1.18 22.52
C ARG A 54 -3.47 -1.36 21.46
N ALA A 55 -2.21 -1.21 21.89
CA ALA A 55 -1.08 -1.37 21.01
C ALA A 55 -1.00 -2.78 20.42
N VAL A 56 -1.39 -3.80 21.19
CA VAL A 56 -1.34 -5.19 20.72
C VAL A 56 -2.29 -5.39 19.53
N ASP A 57 -3.43 -4.75 19.55
CA ASP A 57 -4.40 -4.85 18.47
C ASP A 57 -3.89 -4.14 17.22
N ARG A 58 -3.29 -2.95 17.40
CA ARG A 58 -2.71 -2.23 16.27
C ARG A 58 -1.55 -3.02 15.64
N ASN A 59 -0.73 -3.65 16.46
CA ASN A 59 0.39 -4.46 15.95
C ASN A 59 -0.10 -5.68 15.18
N ARG A 60 -1.21 -6.28 15.63
CA ARG A 60 -1.82 -7.41 14.90
C ARG A 60 -2.28 -6.97 13.52
N VAL A 61 -2.97 -5.84 13.43
CA VAL A 61 -3.43 -5.32 12.14
C VAL A 61 -2.24 -5.03 11.22
N LYS A 62 -1.20 -4.39 11.76
CA LYS A 62 0.00 -4.09 10.96
C LYS A 62 0.63 -5.36 10.41
N ARG A 63 0.69 -6.41 11.23
CA ARG A 63 1.25 -7.69 10.78
C ARG A 63 0.41 -8.30 9.68
N CYS A 64 -0.91 -8.28 9.83
CA CYS A 64 -1.81 -8.81 8.81
C CYS A 64 -1.67 -8.05 7.49
N VAL A 65 -1.55 -6.73 7.57
CA VAL A 65 -1.37 -5.90 6.37
C VAL A 65 -0.05 -6.24 5.69
N ARG A 66 1.04 -6.34 6.46
CA ARG A 66 2.34 -6.68 5.89
C ARG A 66 2.35 -8.05 5.22
N GLU A 67 1.71 -9.04 5.87
CA GLU A 67 1.63 -10.38 5.29
C GLU A 67 0.85 -10.39 3.99
N SER A 68 -0.26 -9.68 3.95
CA SER A 68 -1.07 -9.58 2.72
C SER A 68 -0.29 -8.91 1.60
N PHE A 69 0.43 -7.85 1.91
CA PHE A 69 1.26 -7.14 0.93
C PHE A 69 2.36 -8.05 0.39
N ARG A 70 3.02 -8.77 1.29
CA ARG A 70 4.09 -9.69 0.90
C ARG A 70 3.61 -10.79 -0.03
N GLN A 71 2.41 -11.30 0.21
CA GLN A 71 1.84 -12.36 -0.62
C GLN A 71 1.71 -11.96 -2.09
N VAL A 72 1.44 -10.69 -2.37
CA VAL A 72 1.22 -10.22 -3.72
C VAL A 72 2.33 -9.30 -4.23
N LEU A 73 3.38 -9.14 -3.45
CA LEU A 73 4.47 -8.20 -3.77
C LEU A 73 5.00 -8.36 -5.20
N PRO A 74 5.27 -9.58 -5.70
CA PRO A 74 5.79 -9.74 -7.06
C PRO A 74 4.83 -9.30 -8.16
N GLU A 75 3.55 -9.16 -7.84
CA GLU A 75 2.53 -8.79 -8.82
C GLU A 75 2.18 -7.31 -8.77
N LEU A 76 2.79 -6.54 -7.87
CA LEU A 76 2.44 -5.14 -7.68
C LEU A 76 3.35 -4.23 -8.49
N PRO A 77 2.80 -3.12 -9.04
CA PRO A 77 3.61 -2.15 -9.77
C PRO A 77 4.47 -1.31 -8.81
N ALA A 78 5.41 -0.55 -9.37
CA ALA A 78 6.28 0.33 -8.61
C ALA A 78 5.50 1.55 -8.11
N CYS A 79 4.73 1.34 -7.07
CA CYS A 79 3.89 2.35 -6.46
C CYS A 79 4.08 2.37 -4.95
N ASP A 80 3.73 3.50 -4.35
CA ASP A 80 3.61 3.60 -2.90
C ASP A 80 2.17 3.29 -2.53
N PHE A 81 2.00 2.28 -1.67
CA PHE A 81 0.71 1.84 -1.18
C PHE A 81 0.60 2.28 0.27
N VAL A 82 -0.42 3.08 0.59
CA VAL A 82 -0.69 3.50 1.97
C VAL A 82 -2.00 2.88 2.40
N VAL A 83 -1.94 2.12 3.49
CA VAL A 83 -3.12 1.46 4.07
C VAL A 83 -3.56 2.23 5.30
N ARG A 84 -4.81 2.68 5.29
CA ARG A 84 -5.39 3.41 6.40
C ARG A 84 -6.54 2.60 6.99
N LEU A 85 -6.52 2.40 8.31
CA LEU A 85 -7.62 1.74 8.98
C LEU A 85 -8.82 2.69 9.02
N ILE A 86 -9.97 2.24 8.53
CA ILE A 86 -11.18 3.06 8.47
C ILE A 86 -12.31 2.54 9.36
N ALA A 87 -12.18 1.32 9.87
CA ALA A 87 -13.17 0.74 10.77
C ALA A 87 -12.48 -0.30 11.64
N LYS A 88 -13.05 -0.55 12.81
CA LYS A 88 -12.53 -1.55 13.73
C LYS A 88 -12.76 -2.94 13.14
N PRO A 89 -11.72 -3.71 12.87
CA PRO A 89 -11.88 -5.03 12.26
C PRO A 89 -12.42 -6.06 13.25
N VAL A 90 -13.13 -7.04 12.72
CA VAL A 90 -13.50 -8.22 13.48
C VAL A 90 -12.22 -9.04 13.69
N PRO A 91 -11.92 -9.46 14.92
CA PRO A 91 -10.73 -10.27 15.17
C PRO A 91 -10.69 -11.51 14.27
N GLY A 92 -9.58 -11.73 13.64
CA GLY A 92 -9.38 -12.82 12.68
C GLY A 92 -9.72 -12.47 11.25
N GLU A 93 -10.36 -11.32 10.99
CA GLU A 93 -10.73 -10.92 9.63
C GLU A 93 -9.95 -9.71 9.13
N GLU A 94 -8.88 -9.35 9.81
CA GLU A 94 -8.15 -8.11 9.52
C GLU A 94 -7.62 -8.06 8.08
N ALA A 95 -7.24 -9.21 7.53
CA ALA A 95 -6.68 -9.27 6.18
C ALA A 95 -7.67 -9.76 5.13
N ARG A 96 -8.96 -9.82 5.46
CA ARG A 96 -9.97 -10.32 4.55
C ARG A 96 -10.00 -9.49 3.26
N ASP A 97 -9.84 -10.16 2.12
CA ASP A 97 -9.83 -9.54 0.79
C ASP A 97 -8.69 -8.55 0.56
N LEU A 98 -7.75 -8.44 1.50
CA LEU A 98 -6.70 -7.43 1.39
C LEU A 98 -5.70 -7.71 0.26
N PRO A 99 -5.23 -8.96 0.05
CA PRO A 99 -4.33 -9.21 -1.09
C PRO A 99 -4.96 -8.81 -2.42
N ARG A 100 -6.22 -9.16 -2.63
CA ARG A 100 -6.95 -8.78 -3.85
C ARG A 100 -7.09 -7.27 -3.96
N THR A 101 -7.31 -6.61 -2.84
CA THR A 101 -7.49 -5.16 -2.80
C THR A 101 -6.20 -4.44 -3.17
N PHE A 102 -5.04 -4.94 -2.73
CA PHE A 102 -3.75 -4.41 -3.16
C PHE A 102 -3.59 -4.48 -4.68
N LYS A 103 -3.91 -5.63 -5.26
CA LYS A 103 -3.79 -5.80 -6.71
C LYS A 103 -4.74 -4.88 -7.47
N ARG A 104 -5.97 -4.74 -6.98
CA ARG A 104 -6.94 -3.84 -7.59
C ARG A 104 -6.48 -2.39 -7.54
N ALA A 105 -5.93 -1.96 -6.39
CA ALA A 105 -5.40 -0.61 -6.26
C ALA A 105 -4.27 -0.37 -7.24
N GLY A 106 -3.36 -1.33 -7.37
CA GLY A 106 -2.26 -1.23 -8.33
C GLY A 106 -2.74 -1.09 -9.76
N LEU A 107 -3.74 -1.86 -10.15
CA LEU A 107 -4.33 -1.76 -11.49
C LEU A 107 -4.96 -0.38 -11.73
N ARG A 108 -5.64 0.16 -10.73
CA ARG A 108 -6.24 1.49 -10.84
C ARG A 108 -5.16 2.57 -11.00
N ALA A 109 -4.04 2.42 -10.28
CA ALA A 109 -2.93 3.36 -10.42
C ALA A 109 -2.33 3.31 -11.82
N MET A 110 -2.15 2.10 -12.37
CA MET A 110 -1.60 1.96 -13.71
C MET A 110 -2.56 2.52 -14.77
N ALA A 111 -3.86 2.43 -14.53
CA ALA A 111 -4.84 3.00 -15.45
C ALA A 111 -4.79 4.53 -15.43
N LYS A 112 -4.59 5.14 -14.26
CA LYS A 112 -4.52 6.60 -14.15
C LYS A 112 -3.16 7.14 -14.61
N TRP A 113 -2.08 6.40 -14.36
CA TRP A 113 -0.71 6.80 -14.73
C TRP A 113 -0.09 5.75 -15.63
N PRO A 114 -0.57 5.63 -16.88
CA PRO A 114 -0.12 4.54 -17.76
C PRO A 114 1.35 4.60 -18.15
N THR A 115 1.98 5.77 -18.00
CA THR A 115 3.40 5.93 -18.32
C THR A 115 4.31 5.62 -17.13
N ALA A 116 3.74 5.30 -15.96
CA ALA A 116 4.53 4.97 -14.79
C ALA A 116 5.29 3.67 -15.02
N PRO A 117 6.50 3.55 -14.47
CA PRO A 117 7.24 2.28 -14.61
C PRO A 117 6.51 1.16 -13.90
N ALA A 118 6.55 -0.01 -14.51
CA ALA A 118 5.86 -1.18 -13.99
C ALA A 118 6.78 -2.04 -13.11
N GLY A 119 7.55 -1.41 -12.26
CA GLY A 119 8.40 -2.12 -11.32
C GLY A 119 9.74 -2.60 -11.86
N GLU A 120 10.01 -2.32 -13.16
CA GLU A 120 11.35 -2.58 -13.68
C GLU A 120 11.87 -1.33 -14.29
N THR A 121 12.56 -1.04 -14.68
CA THR A 121 12.98 0.05 -15.14
C THR A 121 12.85 1.05 -15.76
N ALA A 122 12.96 1.57 -15.92
CA ALA A 122 12.95 2.51 -16.29
C ALA A 122 13.39 3.25 -17.15
N PRO A 123 13.74 3.29 -17.31
CA PRO A 123 14.14 3.99 -17.75
C PRO A 123 14.43 4.49 -18.57
N GLU A 124 14.66 4.04 -18.79
CA GLU A 124 14.99 4.55 -19.34
C GLU A 124 14.58 5.35 -19.86
N PHE A 125 14.21 5.23 -19.72
CA PHE A 125 13.80 5.96 -19.89
C PHE A 125 13.73 6.94 -19.91
N SER A 126 13.80 6.91 -19.80
CA SER A 126 13.75 7.79 -19.54
C SER A 126 13.91 8.66 -19.98
N THR A 127 14.07 8.62 -20.33
CA THR A 127 14.26 9.32 -20.46
C THR A 127 14.21 10.05 -20.85
N ASN A 128 14.32 9.94 -21.01
CA ASN A 128 14.27 10.41 -21.01
C ASN A 128 14.22 10.88 -21.19
#